data_9ec24e95645b4251dfa28f653a4004d2
#
_entry.id   9ec24e95645b4251dfa28f653a4004d2
#
_cell.length_a   1.000
_cell.length_b   1.000
_cell.length_c   1.000
_cell.angle_alpha   90.00
_cell.angle_beta   90.00
_cell.angle_gamma   90.00
#
_symmetry.space_group_name_H-M   'P 1'
#
loop_
_entity.id
_entity.type
_entity.pdbx_description
1 polymer ?
#
loop_
_entity_poly.entity_id
_entity_poly.type
_entity_poly.pdbx_seq_one_letter_code
_entity_poly.pdbx_strand_id
1 'polypeptide(L)'
;MAVFSANFALYGDMSRRVMATLRTLVPSVEVYSIDEAFFDLHGIAEPLDDYGRRIGRTIRRNTGIPVSIGIAPTKTLAKIASKLAKRYPKLDGCCYMHRPEDIEKVLATFPLHEVWGIGRRYGKLFDSMRITTARQFVELPEEWIHRRMGITGLRTWRELQGIECIGFEQMPQQKQQITVSRSFPKEIYEREELERIVAEFASMCAEKLRAQRALCGQIHGFIFTNRHRDDQPQRYETAVLTLPEPTDSTLEIVRQARAALRQIYRPGFGYKKAGVTPVSYTHLTLPT
;
A
#
# COMPACT_ATOMS: atom_id res chain seq x y z
N MET A 1 -5.82 17.87 22.35
CA MET A 1 -5.15 17.35 21.13
C MET A 1 -5.78 18.03 19.93
N ALA A 2 -5.00 18.69 19.06
CA ALA A 2 -5.53 19.27 17.82
C ALA A 2 -5.61 18.15 16.75
N VAL A 3 -6.73 18.05 16.03
CA VAL A 3 -6.98 17.08 14.96
C VAL A 3 -7.16 17.82 13.65
N PHE A 4 -6.37 17.45 12.65
CA PHE A 4 -6.40 18.05 11.31
C PHE A 4 -6.73 16.98 10.26
N SER A 5 -7.29 17.41 9.13
CA SER A 5 -7.47 16.54 7.97
C SER A 5 -6.12 16.16 7.35
N ALA A 6 -6.00 14.93 6.88
CA ALA A 6 -4.81 14.47 6.17
C ALA A 6 -4.63 15.23 4.85
N ASN A 7 -3.42 15.76 4.62
CA ASN A 7 -3.05 16.43 3.38
C ASN A 7 -2.29 15.46 2.45
N PHE A 8 -3.03 14.63 1.73
CA PHE A 8 -2.44 13.62 0.83
C PHE A 8 -1.61 14.22 -0.32
N ALA A 9 -1.94 15.44 -0.76
CA ALA A 9 -1.16 16.12 -1.80
C ALA A 9 0.24 16.46 -1.28
N LEU A 10 0.33 17.03 -0.07
CA LEU A 10 1.60 17.31 0.60
C LEU A 10 2.40 16.02 0.86
N TYR A 11 1.73 14.98 1.38
CA TYR A 11 2.42 13.70 1.66
C TYR A 11 2.99 13.07 0.40
N GLY A 12 2.25 13.12 -0.71
CA GLY A 12 2.72 12.64 -2.02
C GLY A 12 3.89 13.49 -2.55
N ASP A 13 3.90 14.81 -2.35
CA ASP A 13 5.01 15.67 -2.73
C ASP A 13 6.27 15.35 -1.92
N MET A 14 6.15 15.25 -0.59
CA MET A 14 7.27 14.90 0.28
C MET A 14 7.83 13.51 -0.03
N SER A 15 6.96 12.54 -0.31
CA SER A 15 7.38 11.22 -0.77
C SER A 15 8.21 11.30 -2.07
N ARG A 16 7.74 12.05 -3.08
CA ARG A 16 8.50 12.23 -4.33
C ARG A 16 9.88 12.83 -4.10
N ARG A 17 10.01 13.81 -3.19
CA ARG A 17 11.31 14.44 -2.82
C ARG A 17 12.24 13.44 -2.15
N VAL A 18 11.72 12.63 -1.21
CA VAL A 18 12.50 11.55 -0.57
C VAL A 18 12.99 10.55 -1.62
N MET A 19 12.09 10.05 -2.48
CA MET A 19 12.44 9.07 -3.51
C MET A 19 13.41 9.66 -4.56
N ALA A 20 13.25 10.93 -4.93
CA ALA A 20 14.19 11.61 -5.82
C ALA A 20 15.58 11.73 -5.20
N THR A 21 15.67 12.11 -3.91
CA THR A 21 16.94 12.15 -3.17
C THR A 21 17.57 10.75 -3.09
N LEU A 22 16.78 9.73 -2.78
CA LEU A 22 17.27 8.35 -2.69
C LEU A 22 17.88 7.88 -4.03
N ARG A 23 17.23 8.18 -5.16
CA ARG A 23 17.74 7.83 -6.51
C ARG A 23 19.08 8.46 -6.86
N THR A 24 19.49 9.55 -6.20
CA THR A 24 20.84 10.12 -6.39
C THR A 24 21.92 9.42 -5.57
N LEU A 25 21.51 8.55 -4.63
CA LEU A 25 22.42 7.92 -3.69
C LEU A 25 22.63 6.43 -3.96
N VAL A 26 21.71 5.76 -4.66
CA VAL A 26 21.76 4.31 -4.86
C VAL A 26 21.52 3.96 -6.34
N PRO A 27 22.05 2.82 -6.83
CA PRO A 27 21.94 2.42 -8.24
C PRO A 27 20.51 2.23 -8.71
N SER A 28 19.64 1.66 -7.87
CA SER A 28 18.24 1.40 -8.22
C SER A 28 17.31 1.49 -7.00
N VAL A 29 16.09 1.97 -7.25
CA VAL A 29 15.06 2.19 -6.22
C VAL A 29 13.74 1.60 -6.68
N GLU A 30 13.17 0.73 -5.88
CA GLU A 30 11.79 0.25 -5.98
C GLU A 30 10.92 0.99 -4.97
N VAL A 31 9.99 1.81 -5.44
CA VAL A 31 9.02 2.50 -4.58
C VAL A 31 7.91 1.53 -4.21
N TYR A 32 7.91 1.06 -2.98
CA TYR A 32 6.93 0.11 -2.48
C TYR A 32 5.63 0.79 -2.02
N SER A 33 5.74 1.93 -1.34
CA SER A 33 4.59 2.73 -0.88
C SER A 33 4.93 4.22 -0.85
N ILE A 34 4.03 5.04 -0.32
CA ILE A 34 4.26 6.48 -0.14
C ILE A 34 5.41 6.77 0.84
N ASP A 35 5.70 5.86 1.76
CA ASP A 35 6.65 6.01 2.87
C ASP A 35 7.71 4.91 2.94
N GLU A 36 7.69 3.95 2.02
CA GLU A 36 8.65 2.84 1.97
C GLU A 36 9.21 2.64 0.56
N ALA A 37 10.51 2.37 0.49
CA ALA A 37 11.19 1.96 -0.74
C ALA A 37 12.21 0.87 -0.44
N PHE A 38 12.43 -0.02 -1.39
CA PHE A 38 13.60 -0.89 -1.43
C PHE A 38 14.63 -0.30 -2.39
N PHE A 39 15.89 -0.58 -2.12
CA PHE A 39 16.99 -0.17 -2.98
C PHE A 39 18.10 -1.20 -2.94
N ASP A 40 18.82 -1.31 -4.04
CA ASP A 40 19.93 -2.23 -4.18
C ASP A 40 21.24 -1.54 -3.79
N LEU A 41 22.07 -2.25 -3.05
CA LEU A 41 23.41 -1.82 -2.62
C LEU A 41 24.55 -2.70 -3.18
N HIS A 42 24.24 -3.58 -4.13
CA HIS A 42 25.29 -4.35 -4.80
C HIS A 42 26.31 -3.42 -5.47
N GLY A 43 27.58 -3.74 -5.30
CA GLY A 43 28.69 -2.97 -5.89
C GLY A 43 29.11 -1.72 -5.10
N ILE A 44 28.48 -1.41 -3.97
CA ILE A 44 28.93 -0.35 -3.07
C ILE A 44 30.17 -0.85 -2.29
N ALA A 45 31.29 -0.12 -2.45
CA ALA A 45 32.60 -0.52 -1.89
C ALA A 45 32.81 -0.10 -0.44
N GLU A 46 32.04 0.88 0.07
CA GLU A 46 32.16 1.35 1.46
C GLU A 46 31.37 0.47 2.43
N PRO A 47 31.67 0.48 3.75
CA PRO A 47 30.91 -0.25 4.76
C PRO A 47 29.43 0.12 4.72
N LEU A 48 28.55 -0.90 4.51
CA LEU A 48 27.14 -0.68 4.22
C LEU A 48 26.37 -0.03 5.37
N ASP A 49 26.78 -0.23 6.62
CA ASP A 49 26.18 0.43 7.79
C ASP A 49 26.48 1.93 7.82
N ASP A 50 27.70 2.37 7.47
CA ASP A 50 28.06 3.78 7.35
C ASP A 50 27.36 4.42 6.14
N TYR A 51 27.29 3.68 5.04
CA TYR A 51 26.56 4.12 3.85
C TYR A 51 25.07 4.32 4.14
N GLY A 52 24.44 3.38 4.82
CA GLY A 52 23.03 3.50 5.23
C GLY A 52 22.79 4.71 6.14
N ARG A 53 23.66 4.95 7.15
CA ARG A 53 23.57 6.16 7.98
C ARG A 53 23.72 7.44 7.14
N ARG A 54 24.62 7.44 6.16
CA ARG A 54 24.83 8.57 5.24
C ARG A 54 23.60 8.83 4.40
N ILE A 55 22.94 7.79 3.85
CA ILE A 55 21.66 7.90 3.14
C ILE A 55 20.61 8.57 4.03
N GLY A 56 20.41 8.04 5.25
CA GLY A 56 19.43 8.57 6.20
C GLY A 56 19.65 10.04 6.54
N ARG A 57 20.90 10.43 6.84
CA ARG A 57 21.28 11.83 7.12
C ARG A 57 21.06 12.75 5.91
N THR A 58 21.38 12.28 4.71
CA THR A 58 21.21 13.06 3.47
C THR A 58 19.73 13.29 3.17
N ILE A 59 18.89 12.27 3.26
CA ILE A 59 17.43 12.40 3.10
C ILE A 59 16.87 13.40 4.11
N ARG A 60 17.22 13.25 5.39
CA ARG A 60 16.75 14.16 6.44
C ARG A 60 17.19 15.60 6.19
N ARG A 61 18.45 15.82 5.79
CA ARG A 61 18.97 17.16 5.47
C ARG A 61 18.22 17.81 4.30
N ASN A 62 17.93 17.04 3.25
CA ASN A 62 17.35 17.57 2.02
C ASN A 62 15.83 17.73 2.08
N THR A 63 15.15 16.94 2.91
CA THR A 63 13.68 16.87 2.93
C THR A 63 13.05 17.21 4.29
N GLY A 64 13.84 17.20 5.37
CA GLY A 64 13.34 17.28 6.74
C GLY A 64 12.72 15.98 7.27
N ILE A 65 12.56 14.94 6.43
CA ILE A 65 11.93 13.67 6.79
C ILE A 65 12.97 12.71 7.37
N PRO A 66 12.82 12.26 8.63
CA PRO A 66 13.67 11.22 9.18
C PRO A 66 13.28 9.86 8.58
N VAL A 67 14.27 9.06 8.22
CA VAL A 67 14.08 7.69 7.69
C VAL A 67 14.90 6.70 8.49
N SER A 68 14.47 5.44 8.51
CA SER A 68 15.21 4.31 9.08
C SER A 68 15.59 3.35 7.97
N ILE A 69 16.87 2.95 7.94
CA ILE A 69 17.44 2.09 6.91
C ILE A 69 17.66 0.69 7.50
N GLY A 70 17.14 -0.32 6.82
CA GLY A 70 17.43 -1.71 7.11
C GLY A 70 18.15 -2.35 5.94
N ILE A 71 19.31 -2.95 6.18
CA ILE A 71 20.12 -3.62 5.17
C ILE A 71 20.22 -5.10 5.54
N ALA A 72 19.80 -5.98 4.62
CA ALA A 72 19.80 -7.42 4.84
C ALA A 72 19.78 -8.18 3.50
N PRO A 73 20.03 -9.50 3.48
CA PRO A 73 20.06 -10.31 2.26
C PRO A 73 18.72 -10.38 1.51
N THR A 74 17.59 -10.20 2.19
CA THR A 74 16.26 -10.28 1.58
C THR A 74 15.39 -9.10 1.97
N LYS A 75 14.34 -8.82 1.18
CA LYS A 75 13.39 -7.73 1.47
C LYS A 75 12.70 -7.90 2.83
N THR A 76 12.30 -9.11 3.18
CA THR A 76 11.63 -9.37 4.46
C THR A 76 12.57 -9.13 5.64
N LEU A 77 13.82 -9.58 5.56
CA LEU A 77 14.84 -9.29 6.59
C LEU A 77 15.20 -7.80 6.63
N ALA A 78 15.29 -7.12 5.48
CA ALA A 78 15.55 -5.68 5.43
C ALA A 78 14.44 -4.87 6.12
N LYS A 79 13.17 -5.27 5.98
CA LYS A 79 12.06 -4.65 6.73
C LYS A 79 12.15 -4.88 8.24
N ILE A 80 12.60 -6.06 8.67
CA ILE A 80 12.89 -6.31 10.09
C ILE A 80 14.02 -5.40 10.56
N ALA A 81 15.13 -5.35 9.83
CA ALA A 81 16.27 -4.48 10.14
C ALA A 81 15.88 -3.00 10.24
N SER A 82 15.03 -2.51 9.30
CA SER A 82 14.51 -1.14 9.34
C SER A 82 13.66 -0.87 10.60
N LYS A 83 12.83 -1.83 11.03
CA LYS A 83 12.07 -1.72 12.29
C LYS A 83 13.00 -1.68 13.51
N LEU A 84 14.08 -2.46 13.50
CA LEU A 84 15.08 -2.43 14.58
C LEU A 84 15.81 -1.08 14.59
N ALA A 85 16.22 -0.57 13.43
CA ALA A 85 16.85 0.75 13.30
C ALA A 85 15.98 1.87 13.87
N LYS A 86 14.65 1.78 13.67
CA LYS A 86 13.66 2.72 14.22
C LYS A 86 13.46 2.55 15.73
N ARG A 87 13.49 1.31 16.24
CA ARG A 87 13.20 0.96 17.64
C ARG A 87 14.37 1.26 18.57
N TYR A 88 15.59 1.04 18.10
CA TYR A 88 16.79 1.11 18.94
C TYR A 88 17.68 2.31 18.57
N PRO A 89 17.69 3.39 19.38
CA PRO A 89 18.49 4.60 19.10
C PRO A 89 19.98 4.33 18.93
N LYS A 90 20.51 3.29 19.57
CA LYS A 90 21.92 2.86 19.45
C LYS A 90 22.33 2.51 18.02
N LEU A 91 21.38 2.20 17.13
CA LEU A 91 21.64 1.89 15.73
C LEU A 91 21.78 3.13 14.85
N ASP A 92 21.58 4.34 15.39
CA ASP A 92 21.67 5.62 14.66
C ASP A 92 20.93 5.61 13.32
N GLY A 93 19.70 5.06 13.33
CA GLY A 93 18.83 5.04 12.16
C GLY A 93 19.18 4.03 11.06
N CYS A 94 20.22 3.19 11.23
CA CYS A 94 20.59 2.15 10.29
C CYS A 94 20.86 0.82 11.00
N CYS A 95 20.35 -0.28 10.45
CA CYS A 95 20.64 -1.63 10.92
C CYS A 95 21.13 -2.48 9.75
N TYR A 96 22.37 -2.94 9.81
CA TYR A 96 22.93 -3.89 8.85
C TYR A 96 22.97 -5.29 9.44
N MET A 97 22.12 -6.16 8.89
CA MET A 97 21.91 -7.53 9.35
C MET A 97 22.32 -8.49 8.23
N HIS A 98 23.56 -8.99 8.28
CA HIS A 98 24.15 -9.82 7.23
C HIS A 98 24.70 -11.16 7.72
N ARG A 99 25.11 -11.24 9.00
CA ARG A 99 25.65 -12.46 9.55
C ARG A 99 24.52 -13.40 9.98
N PRO A 100 24.60 -14.70 9.65
CA PRO A 100 23.59 -15.69 10.03
C PRO A 100 23.27 -15.68 11.52
N GLU A 101 24.28 -15.51 12.39
CA GLU A 101 24.12 -15.51 13.84
C GLU A 101 23.30 -14.32 14.33
N ASP A 102 23.44 -13.15 13.69
CA ASP A 102 22.67 -11.95 14.04
C ASP A 102 21.24 -12.08 13.57
N ILE A 103 21.02 -12.64 12.37
CA ILE A 103 19.68 -12.95 11.83
C ILE A 103 18.98 -13.92 12.80
N GLU A 104 19.63 -14.99 13.19
CA GLU A 104 19.07 -15.99 14.10
C GLU A 104 18.68 -15.39 15.45
N LYS A 105 19.58 -14.61 16.07
CA LYS A 105 19.29 -13.89 17.33
C LYS A 105 18.07 -12.96 17.21
N VAL A 106 17.97 -12.25 16.10
CA VAL A 106 16.83 -11.36 15.85
C VAL A 106 15.53 -12.18 15.70
N LEU A 107 15.54 -13.21 14.87
CA LEU A 107 14.35 -14.03 14.64
C LEU A 107 13.87 -14.71 15.93
N ALA A 108 14.77 -15.09 16.84
CA ALA A 108 14.43 -15.72 18.13
C ALA A 108 13.54 -14.82 19.02
N THR A 109 13.63 -13.51 18.88
CA THR A 109 12.91 -12.55 19.73
C THR A 109 11.94 -11.65 18.95
N PHE A 110 12.03 -11.63 17.62
CA PHE A 110 11.18 -10.75 16.81
C PHE A 110 9.74 -11.25 16.77
N PRO A 111 8.76 -10.40 17.15
CA PRO A 111 7.36 -10.80 17.19
C PRO A 111 6.82 -11.18 15.80
N LEU A 112 6.20 -12.35 15.69
CA LEU A 112 5.73 -12.86 14.40
C LEU A 112 4.67 -11.96 13.74
N HIS A 113 3.77 -11.35 14.53
CA HIS A 113 2.75 -10.45 14.01
C HIS A 113 3.31 -9.14 13.40
N GLU A 114 4.59 -8.84 13.65
CA GLU A 114 5.29 -7.70 13.05
C GLU A 114 6.02 -8.06 11.75
N VAL A 115 6.09 -9.33 11.40
CA VAL A 115 6.73 -9.78 10.16
C VAL A 115 5.89 -9.37 8.95
N TRP A 116 6.54 -8.86 7.91
CA TRP A 116 5.90 -8.51 6.66
C TRP A 116 5.23 -9.72 6.02
N GLY A 117 3.96 -9.59 5.63
CA GLY A 117 3.13 -10.69 5.12
C GLY A 117 2.31 -11.43 6.19
N ILE A 118 2.58 -11.23 7.48
CA ILE A 118 1.78 -11.80 8.57
C ILE A 118 0.72 -10.79 9.03
N GLY A 119 -0.45 -10.84 8.39
CA GLY A 119 -1.59 -9.99 8.73
C GLY A 119 -2.43 -10.56 9.90
N ARG A 120 -3.47 -9.81 10.30
CA ARG A 120 -4.34 -10.18 11.45
C ARG A 120 -4.88 -11.62 11.38
N ARG A 121 -5.23 -12.11 10.19
CA ARG A 121 -5.78 -13.47 10.02
C ARG A 121 -4.76 -14.53 10.37
N TYR A 122 -3.55 -14.40 9.84
CA TYR A 122 -2.46 -15.34 10.14
C TYR A 122 -1.94 -15.16 11.57
N GLY A 123 -1.89 -13.92 12.08
CA GLY A 123 -1.56 -13.66 13.48
C GLY A 123 -2.45 -14.48 14.42
N LYS A 124 -3.78 -14.39 14.28
CA LYS A 124 -4.71 -15.20 15.09
C LYS A 124 -4.50 -16.70 14.97
N LEU A 125 -4.18 -17.20 13.76
CA LEU A 125 -3.88 -18.62 13.55
C LEU A 125 -2.62 -19.03 14.34
N PHE A 126 -1.53 -18.25 14.23
CA PHE A 126 -0.29 -18.55 14.92
C PHE A 126 -0.40 -18.40 16.43
N ASP A 127 -1.16 -17.40 16.92
CA ASP A 127 -1.46 -17.23 18.35
C ASP A 127 -2.15 -18.50 18.91
N SER A 128 -3.13 -19.07 18.18
CA SER A 128 -3.79 -20.33 18.59
C SER A 128 -2.84 -21.54 18.62
N MET A 129 -1.75 -21.48 17.86
CA MET A 129 -0.69 -22.50 17.85
C MET A 129 0.47 -22.17 18.81
N ARG A 130 0.39 -21.08 19.57
CA ARG A 130 1.44 -20.55 20.44
C ARG A 130 2.76 -20.24 19.72
N ILE A 131 2.68 -19.87 18.44
CA ILE A 131 3.81 -19.44 17.62
C ILE A 131 3.85 -17.91 17.65
N THR A 132 4.76 -17.32 18.40
CA THR A 132 4.81 -15.90 18.69
C THR A 132 6.03 -15.20 18.11
N THR A 133 7.07 -15.95 17.72
CA THR A 133 8.32 -15.40 17.17
C THR A 133 8.54 -15.79 15.71
N ALA A 134 9.34 -14.98 15.02
CA ALA A 134 9.74 -15.28 13.64
C ALA A 134 10.55 -16.58 13.55
N ARG A 135 11.35 -16.91 14.59
CA ARG A 135 12.08 -18.18 14.67
C ARG A 135 11.15 -19.38 14.67
N GLN A 136 10.13 -19.39 15.53
CA GLN A 136 9.16 -20.48 15.58
C GLN A 136 8.40 -20.66 14.27
N PHE A 137 8.19 -19.56 13.52
CA PHE A 137 7.56 -19.61 12.21
C PHE A 137 8.46 -20.29 11.16
N VAL A 138 9.75 -19.99 11.12
CA VAL A 138 10.67 -20.63 10.15
C VAL A 138 10.98 -22.10 10.49
N GLU A 139 10.72 -22.54 11.71
CA GLU A 139 10.81 -23.96 12.13
C GLU A 139 9.62 -24.81 11.68
N LEU A 140 8.55 -24.18 11.16
CA LEU A 140 7.43 -24.94 10.61
C LEU A 140 7.81 -25.62 9.29
N PRO A 141 7.23 -26.80 8.98
CA PRO A 141 7.47 -27.50 7.73
C PRO A 141 7.03 -26.67 6.52
N GLU A 142 7.86 -26.66 5.48
CA GLU A 142 7.61 -25.92 4.24
C GLU A 142 6.25 -26.27 3.62
N GLU A 143 5.90 -27.57 3.56
CA GLU A 143 4.63 -28.04 3.03
C GLU A 143 3.42 -27.51 3.81
N TRP A 144 3.55 -27.38 5.13
CA TRP A 144 2.51 -26.83 5.97
C TRP A 144 2.28 -25.35 5.65
N ILE A 145 3.39 -24.58 5.53
CA ILE A 145 3.35 -23.17 5.14
C ILE A 145 2.68 -22.99 3.78
N HIS A 146 3.12 -23.75 2.78
CA HIS A 146 2.56 -23.67 1.44
C HIS A 146 1.06 -23.99 1.41
N ARG A 147 0.63 -25.03 2.13
CA ARG A 147 -0.78 -25.44 2.20
C ARG A 147 -1.67 -24.42 2.89
N ARG A 148 -1.17 -23.75 3.94
CA ARG A 148 -1.96 -22.82 4.76
C ARG A 148 -1.92 -21.37 4.28
N MET A 149 -0.79 -20.92 3.73
CA MET A 149 -0.55 -19.53 3.36
C MET A 149 -0.34 -19.33 1.85
N GLY A 150 -0.22 -20.41 1.09
CA GLY A 150 0.06 -20.37 -0.34
C GLY A 150 1.48 -19.87 -0.65
N ILE A 151 1.69 -19.50 -1.90
CA ILE A 151 3.00 -19.05 -2.39
C ILE A 151 3.51 -17.78 -1.68
N THR A 152 2.62 -16.89 -1.28
CA THR A 152 2.98 -15.65 -0.59
C THR A 152 3.59 -15.93 0.79
N GLY A 153 2.97 -16.83 1.55
CA GLY A 153 3.51 -17.25 2.85
C GLY A 153 4.82 -18.01 2.72
N LEU A 154 4.92 -18.86 1.69
CA LEU A 154 6.15 -19.59 1.41
C LEU A 154 7.32 -18.66 1.07
N ARG A 155 7.07 -17.61 0.28
CA ARG A 155 8.09 -16.57 0.01
C ARG A 155 8.55 -15.89 1.29
N THR A 156 7.63 -15.44 2.15
CA THR A 156 7.97 -14.83 3.46
C THR A 156 8.79 -15.80 4.32
N TRP A 157 8.42 -17.07 4.36
CA TRP A 157 9.11 -18.12 5.11
C TRP A 157 10.56 -18.33 4.63
N ARG A 158 10.78 -18.42 3.31
CA ARG A 158 12.12 -18.54 2.70
C ARG A 158 12.96 -17.28 2.89
N GLU A 159 12.36 -16.10 2.71
CA GLU A 159 13.07 -14.84 2.88
C GLU A 159 13.58 -14.61 4.30
N LEU A 160 12.85 -15.05 5.33
CA LEU A 160 13.33 -15.03 6.72
C LEU A 160 14.55 -15.92 6.93
N GLN A 161 14.77 -16.92 6.10
CA GLN A 161 15.95 -17.80 6.12
C GLN A 161 17.09 -17.29 5.23
N GLY A 162 16.97 -16.07 4.67
CA GLY A 162 17.98 -15.47 3.82
C GLY A 162 17.91 -15.92 2.35
N ILE A 163 16.86 -16.63 1.94
CA ILE A 163 16.65 -17.09 0.56
C ILE A 163 15.81 -16.04 -0.17
N GLU A 164 16.40 -15.31 -1.10
CA GLU A 164 15.70 -14.30 -1.89
C GLU A 164 14.60 -14.94 -2.76
N CYS A 165 13.37 -14.50 -2.58
CA CYS A 165 12.18 -14.97 -3.30
C CYS A 165 11.31 -13.84 -3.85
N ILE A 166 11.55 -12.60 -3.41
CA ILE A 166 10.81 -11.40 -3.84
C ILE A 166 11.78 -10.53 -4.62
N GLY A 167 11.77 -10.68 -5.94
CA GLY A 167 12.64 -9.95 -6.84
C GLY A 167 12.48 -8.44 -6.75
N PHE A 168 13.45 -7.72 -7.26
CA PHE A 168 13.46 -6.26 -7.31
C PHE A 168 12.66 -5.77 -8.53
N GLU A 169 11.60 -4.99 -8.30
CA GLU A 169 10.77 -4.42 -9.36
C GLU A 169 11.30 -3.04 -9.77
N GLN A 170 12.02 -2.99 -10.90
CA GLN A 170 12.59 -1.73 -11.42
C GLN A 170 11.53 -0.81 -12.01
N MET A 171 10.45 -1.36 -12.59
CA MET A 171 9.36 -0.58 -13.17
C MET A 171 8.07 -0.79 -12.39
N PRO A 172 7.48 0.29 -11.86
CA PRO A 172 6.17 0.21 -11.21
C PRO A 172 5.14 -0.33 -12.19
N GLN A 173 4.38 -1.34 -11.80
CA GLN A 173 3.26 -1.80 -12.59
C GLN A 173 2.24 -0.67 -12.78
N GLN A 174 1.70 -0.56 -13.97
CA GLN A 174 0.64 0.40 -14.26
C GLN A 174 -0.59 0.09 -13.39
N LYS A 175 -1.18 1.13 -12.82
CA LYS A 175 -2.34 0.97 -11.94
C LYS A 175 -3.50 0.36 -12.72
N GLN A 176 -4.04 -0.74 -12.22
CA GLN A 176 -5.18 -1.44 -12.81
C GLN A 176 -6.53 -0.79 -12.46
N GLN A 177 -6.55 0.09 -11.46
CA GLN A 177 -7.76 0.80 -11.04
C GLN A 177 -7.42 2.12 -10.33
N ILE A 178 -8.30 3.09 -10.49
CA ILE A 178 -8.27 4.36 -9.79
C ILE A 178 -9.54 4.45 -8.96
N THR A 179 -9.43 4.63 -7.65
CA THR A 179 -10.60 4.85 -6.80
C THR A 179 -10.56 6.25 -6.22
N VAL A 180 -11.68 6.97 -6.31
CA VAL A 180 -11.92 8.19 -5.55
C VAL A 180 -13.12 7.93 -4.65
N SER A 181 -12.91 8.03 -3.34
CA SER A 181 -13.98 7.83 -2.35
C SER A 181 -13.72 8.66 -1.11
N ARG A 182 -14.79 9.02 -0.41
CA ARG A 182 -14.68 9.70 0.89
C ARG A 182 -15.77 9.20 1.85
N SER A 183 -15.43 9.19 3.13
CA SER A 183 -16.42 9.10 4.22
C SER A 183 -16.86 10.51 4.57
N PHE A 184 -18.16 10.69 4.77
CA PHE A 184 -18.75 11.99 5.06
C PHE A 184 -18.71 12.30 6.56
N PRO A 185 -18.62 13.58 6.97
CA PRO A 185 -18.70 13.96 8.38
C PRO A 185 -20.05 13.56 9.01
N LYS A 186 -21.15 13.76 8.27
CA LYS A 186 -22.52 13.36 8.62
C LYS A 186 -23.05 12.41 7.56
N GLU A 187 -24.02 11.56 7.94
CA GLU A 187 -24.73 10.72 7.00
C GLU A 187 -25.56 11.58 6.01
N ILE A 188 -25.55 11.17 4.73
CA ILE A 188 -26.30 11.82 3.66
C ILE A 188 -27.49 10.93 3.30
N TYR A 189 -28.68 11.52 3.31
CA TYR A 189 -29.95 10.85 3.00
C TYR A 189 -30.45 11.21 1.61
N GLU A 190 -30.10 12.39 1.10
CA GLU A 190 -30.63 12.91 -0.15
C GLU A 190 -29.84 12.42 -1.36
N ARG A 191 -30.59 11.89 -2.35
CA ARG A 191 -29.99 11.35 -3.59
C ARG A 191 -29.26 12.43 -4.38
N GLU A 192 -29.85 13.59 -4.49
CA GLU A 192 -29.30 14.72 -5.25
C GLU A 192 -27.95 15.18 -4.71
N GLU A 193 -27.78 15.17 -3.39
CA GLU A 193 -26.50 15.49 -2.76
C GLU A 193 -25.45 14.42 -3.06
N LEU A 194 -25.82 13.12 -2.96
CA LEU A 194 -24.94 12.02 -3.34
C LEU A 194 -24.56 12.05 -4.82
N GLU A 195 -25.52 12.38 -5.72
CA GLU A 195 -25.26 12.51 -7.17
C GLU A 195 -24.24 13.61 -7.47
N ARG A 196 -24.31 14.74 -6.77
CA ARG A 196 -23.33 15.83 -6.90
C ARG A 196 -21.94 15.39 -6.48
N ILE A 197 -21.82 14.72 -5.31
CA ILE A 197 -20.55 14.22 -4.78
C ILE A 197 -19.94 13.14 -5.68
N VAL A 198 -20.77 12.21 -6.16
CA VAL A 198 -20.33 11.15 -7.08
C VAL A 198 -19.87 11.73 -8.43
N ALA A 199 -20.51 12.80 -8.91
CA ALA A 199 -20.08 13.50 -10.12
C ALA A 199 -18.70 14.15 -9.93
N GLU A 200 -18.44 14.75 -8.78
CA GLU A 200 -17.10 15.28 -8.42
C GLU A 200 -16.04 14.16 -8.39
N PHE A 201 -16.34 13.04 -7.74
CA PHE A 201 -15.41 11.89 -7.67
C PHE A 201 -15.14 11.32 -9.06
N ALA A 202 -16.15 11.21 -9.90
CA ALA A 202 -16.03 10.75 -11.28
C ALA A 202 -15.15 11.69 -12.12
N SER A 203 -15.30 13.01 -11.96
CA SER A 203 -14.45 14.02 -12.61
C SER A 203 -12.99 13.89 -12.19
N MET A 204 -12.72 13.69 -10.89
CA MET A 204 -11.36 13.44 -10.37
C MET A 204 -10.78 12.11 -10.90
N CYS A 205 -11.61 11.10 -11.10
CA CYS A 205 -11.18 9.84 -11.72
C CYS A 205 -10.79 10.04 -13.18
N ALA A 206 -11.58 10.78 -13.95
CA ALA A 206 -11.30 11.09 -15.36
C ALA A 206 -9.99 11.88 -15.53
N GLU A 207 -9.71 12.84 -14.66
CA GLU A 207 -8.45 13.57 -14.63
C GLU A 207 -7.26 12.62 -14.42
N LYS A 208 -7.37 11.71 -13.45
CA LYS A 208 -6.32 10.72 -13.16
C LYS A 208 -6.13 9.71 -14.29
N LEU A 209 -7.21 9.31 -14.99
CA LEU A 209 -7.13 8.46 -16.19
C LEU A 209 -6.31 9.14 -17.28
N ARG A 210 -6.64 10.38 -17.62
CA ARG A 210 -5.89 11.16 -18.62
C ARG A 210 -4.42 11.34 -18.24
N ALA A 211 -4.13 11.61 -16.96
CA ALA A 211 -2.75 11.72 -16.47
C ALA A 211 -1.95 10.42 -16.64
N GLN A 212 -2.63 9.27 -16.68
CA GLN A 212 -2.02 7.95 -16.92
C GLN A 212 -2.12 7.50 -18.40
N ARG A 213 -2.68 8.33 -19.29
CA ARG A 213 -2.98 7.97 -20.69
C ARG A 213 -3.73 6.64 -20.80
N ALA A 214 -4.76 6.49 -19.95
CA ALA A 214 -5.55 5.26 -19.83
C ALA A 214 -7.02 5.54 -20.10
N LEU A 215 -7.69 4.57 -20.72
CA LEU A 215 -9.14 4.55 -20.94
C LEU A 215 -9.75 3.50 -20.00
N CYS A 216 -10.94 3.75 -19.46
CA CYS A 216 -11.67 2.76 -18.68
C CYS A 216 -12.84 2.17 -19.46
N GLY A 217 -13.05 0.86 -19.31
CA GLY A 217 -14.17 0.12 -19.93
C GLY A 217 -15.34 -0.11 -18.97
N GLN A 218 -15.15 0.11 -17.67
CA GLN A 218 -16.20 -0.08 -16.67
C GLN A 218 -16.13 1.00 -15.58
N ILE A 219 -17.30 1.31 -15.00
CA ILE A 219 -17.43 2.20 -13.85
C ILE A 219 -18.08 1.41 -12.70
N HIS A 220 -17.39 1.31 -11.59
CA HIS A 220 -17.93 0.80 -10.33
C HIS A 220 -18.33 1.98 -9.45
N GLY A 221 -19.60 2.09 -9.10
CA GLY A 221 -20.11 3.01 -8.09
C GLY A 221 -20.44 2.26 -6.81
N PHE A 222 -20.19 2.86 -5.65
CA PHE A 222 -20.59 2.27 -4.37
C PHE A 222 -21.03 3.33 -3.37
N ILE A 223 -21.96 2.95 -2.50
CA ILE A 223 -22.41 3.73 -1.35
C ILE A 223 -22.60 2.80 -0.14
N PHE A 224 -22.14 3.25 1.03
CA PHE A 224 -22.16 2.47 2.27
C PHE A 224 -22.70 3.30 3.43
N THR A 225 -23.51 2.66 4.28
CA THR A 225 -23.91 3.20 5.59
C THR A 225 -22.74 3.10 6.59
N ASN A 226 -22.94 3.58 7.81
CA ASN A 226 -21.92 3.53 8.85
C ASN A 226 -21.95 2.20 9.59
N ARG A 227 -21.09 1.27 9.26
CA ARG A 227 -20.98 -0.07 9.86
C ARG A 227 -20.71 -0.09 11.39
N HIS A 228 -20.42 1.07 11.98
CA HIS A 228 -20.18 1.21 13.43
C HIS A 228 -21.40 1.74 14.18
N ARG A 229 -22.52 1.88 13.50
CA ARG A 229 -23.81 2.35 14.02
C ARG A 229 -24.80 1.18 13.98
N ASP A 230 -24.84 0.39 15.06
CA ASP A 230 -25.76 -0.76 15.19
C ASP A 230 -27.22 -0.32 15.41
N ASP A 231 -27.43 0.97 15.73
CA ASP A 231 -28.73 1.60 15.94
C ASP A 231 -29.43 2.03 14.62
N GLN A 232 -28.79 1.83 13.47
CA GLN A 232 -29.32 2.21 12.17
C GLN A 232 -29.32 1.04 11.17
N PRO A 233 -30.27 1.01 10.23
CA PRO A 233 -30.29 0.00 9.20
C PRO A 233 -29.03 0.09 8.31
N GLN A 234 -28.39 -1.06 8.10
CA GLN A 234 -27.13 -1.16 7.37
C GLN A 234 -27.34 -1.52 5.90
N ARG A 235 -26.58 -0.84 5.02
CA ARG A 235 -26.61 -1.11 3.58
C ARG A 235 -25.23 -0.89 2.95
N TYR A 236 -24.79 -1.86 2.13
CA TYR A 236 -23.50 -1.86 1.43
C TYR A 236 -23.78 -2.26 -0.02
N GLU A 237 -23.91 -1.27 -0.88
CA GLU A 237 -24.31 -1.49 -2.26
C GLU A 237 -23.23 -1.05 -3.24
N THR A 238 -23.09 -1.82 -4.29
CA THR A 238 -22.20 -1.55 -5.42
C THR A 238 -22.93 -1.79 -6.73
N ALA A 239 -22.67 -0.98 -7.73
CA ALA A 239 -23.11 -1.21 -9.11
C ALA A 239 -21.90 -1.14 -10.05
N VAL A 240 -21.93 -1.98 -11.07
CA VAL A 240 -20.94 -2.02 -12.14
C VAL A 240 -21.62 -1.74 -13.46
N LEU A 241 -21.19 -0.71 -14.17
CA LEU A 241 -21.66 -0.38 -15.50
C LEU A 241 -20.52 -0.57 -16.50
N THR A 242 -20.77 -1.38 -17.53
CA THR A 242 -19.87 -1.53 -18.67
C THR A 242 -20.15 -0.44 -19.69
N LEU A 243 -19.10 0.22 -20.14
CA LEU A 243 -19.17 1.26 -21.16
C LEU A 243 -19.24 0.62 -22.57
N PRO A 244 -19.99 1.20 -23.49
CA PRO A 244 -20.02 0.72 -24.89
C PRO A 244 -18.61 0.73 -25.52
N GLU A 245 -17.84 1.78 -25.24
CA GLU A 245 -16.47 1.95 -25.66
C GLU A 245 -15.61 2.47 -24.50
N PRO A 246 -14.33 2.03 -24.39
CA PRO A 246 -13.40 2.56 -23.40
C PRO A 246 -13.23 4.07 -23.57
N THR A 247 -13.22 4.82 -22.46
CA THR A 247 -13.20 6.29 -22.49
C THR A 247 -12.43 6.89 -21.31
N ASP A 248 -11.91 8.11 -21.48
CA ASP A 248 -11.41 9.02 -20.45
C ASP A 248 -12.25 10.32 -20.38
N SER A 249 -13.35 10.37 -21.15
CA SER A 249 -14.27 11.52 -21.19
C SER A 249 -14.90 11.76 -19.83
N THR A 250 -14.67 12.93 -19.25
CA THR A 250 -15.27 13.34 -17.98
C THR A 250 -16.80 13.25 -18.01
N LEU A 251 -17.43 13.71 -19.12
CA LEU A 251 -18.88 13.73 -19.25
C LEU A 251 -19.47 12.32 -19.22
N GLU A 252 -18.84 11.40 -19.96
CA GLU A 252 -19.31 10.01 -20.00
C GLU A 252 -19.11 9.30 -18.66
N ILE A 253 -17.94 9.45 -18.02
CA ILE A 253 -17.64 8.84 -16.72
C ILE A 253 -18.59 9.39 -15.64
N VAL A 254 -18.89 10.69 -15.63
CA VAL A 254 -19.85 11.31 -14.71
C VAL A 254 -21.28 10.77 -14.96
N ARG A 255 -21.70 10.69 -16.23
CA ARG A 255 -23.01 10.16 -16.60
C ARG A 255 -23.21 8.75 -16.08
N GLN A 256 -22.22 7.87 -16.29
CA GLN A 256 -22.29 6.48 -15.87
C GLN A 256 -22.17 6.32 -14.35
N ALA A 257 -21.32 7.10 -13.69
CA ALA A 257 -21.22 7.08 -12.23
C ALA A 257 -22.54 7.48 -11.55
N ARG A 258 -23.24 8.50 -12.08
CA ARG A 258 -24.59 8.88 -11.60
C ARG A 258 -25.62 7.79 -11.89
N ALA A 259 -25.55 7.13 -13.04
CA ALA A 259 -26.43 6.01 -13.36
C ALA A 259 -26.21 4.82 -12.42
N ALA A 260 -24.93 4.49 -12.11
CA ALA A 260 -24.59 3.48 -11.11
C ALA A 260 -25.15 3.83 -9.72
N LEU A 261 -25.00 5.08 -9.29
CA LEU A 261 -25.57 5.53 -8.01
C LEU A 261 -27.10 5.35 -7.96
N ARG A 262 -27.82 5.71 -9.03
CA ARG A 262 -29.28 5.58 -9.09
C ARG A 262 -29.75 4.14 -8.97
N GLN A 263 -28.99 3.16 -9.44
CA GLN A 263 -29.31 1.73 -9.30
C GLN A 263 -29.26 1.27 -7.83
N ILE A 264 -28.29 1.77 -7.06
CA ILE A 264 -28.00 1.30 -5.70
C ILE A 264 -28.60 2.18 -4.59
N TYR A 265 -28.94 3.42 -4.90
CA TYR A 265 -29.55 4.31 -3.92
C TYR A 265 -30.92 3.79 -3.47
N ARG A 266 -31.17 3.87 -2.17
CA ARG A 266 -32.48 3.62 -1.55
C ARG A 266 -32.77 4.73 -0.55
N PRO A 267 -33.99 5.30 -0.54
CA PRO A 267 -34.39 6.29 0.46
C PRO A 267 -34.45 5.67 1.85
N GLY A 268 -34.30 6.51 2.88
CA GLY A 268 -34.38 6.09 4.28
C GLY A 268 -33.08 5.55 4.88
N PHE A 269 -32.00 5.42 4.10
CA PHE A 269 -30.68 5.03 4.60
C PHE A 269 -29.74 6.23 4.68
N GLY A 270 -29.00 6.36 5.81
CA GLY A 270 -27.97 7.36 6.00
C GLY A 270 -26.62 6.88 5.46
N TYR A 271 -26.25 7.35 4.27
CA TYR A 271 -25.00 6.94 3.64
C TYR A 271 -23.81 7.70 4.22
N LYS A 272 -22.82 6.95 4.70
CA LYS A 272 -21.59 7.46 5.34
C LYS A 272 -20.40 7.54 4.40
N LYS A 273 -20.44 6.77 3.31
CA LYS A 273 -19.34 6.70 2.34
C LYS A 273 -19.87 6.50 0.94
N ALA A 274 -19.27 7.19 -0.03
CA ALA A 274 -19.47 6.95 -1.46
C ALA A 274 -18.13 6.90 -2.18
N GLY A 275 -18.12 6.27 -3.36
CA GLY A 275 -16.93 6.24 -4.21
C GLY A 275 -17.22 5.80 -5.63
N VAL A 276 -16.28 6.13 -6.51
CA VAL A 276 -16.25 5.77 -7.93
C VAL A 276 -14.92 5.12 -8.24
N THR A 277 -14.94 4.01 -8.96
CA THR A 277 -13.76 3.27 -9.39
C THR A 277 -13.91 2.91 -10.88
N PRO A 278 -13.32 3.68 -11.79
CA PRO A 278 -13.06 3.20 -13.14
C PRO A 278 -12.15 1.97 -13.12
N VAL A 279 -12.43 0.99 -13.96
CA VAL A 279 -11.66 -0.25 -14.09
C VAL A 279 -11.61 -0.72 -15.55
N SER A 280 -10.94 -1.82 -15.81
CA SER A 280 -10.77 -2.41 -17.14
C SER A 280 -10.06 -1.44 -18.10
N TYR A 281 -8.82 -1.06 -17.72
CA TYR A 281 -8.05 -0.05 -18.44
C TYR A 281 -7.46 -0.60 -19.73
N THR A 282 -7.61 0.17 -20.80
CA THR A 282 -6.78 0.09 -22.00
C THR A 282 -5.81 1.26 -21.97
N HIS A 283 -4.51 0.99 -21.98
CA HIS A 283 -3.50 2.03 -22.09
C HIS A 283 -3.31 2.40 -23.57
N LEU A 284 -3.30 3.69 -23.85
CA LEU A 284 -2.96 4.19 -25.17
C LEU A 284 -1.45 4.00 -25.40
N THR A 285 -1.08 2.97 -26.12
CA THR A 285 0.27 2.84 -26.68
C THR A 285 0.38 3.82 -27.84
N LEU A 286 1.35 4.73 -27.79
CA LEU A 286 1.71 5.50 -28.98
C LEU A 286 2.17 4.50 -30.04
N PRO A 287 1.71 4.62 -31.31
CA PRO A 287 2.34 3.87 -32.40
C PRO A 287 3.81 4.26 -32.46
N THR A 288 4.68 3.24 -32.38
CA THR A 288 6.14 3.36 -32.55
C THR A 288 6.47 3.83 -33.96
#